data_40c071514f615b95eec4a7874cd82578
#
_entry.id   40c071514f615b95eec4a7874cd82578
#
_cell.length_a   1.000
_cell.length_b   1.000
_cell.length_c   1.000
_cell.angle_alpha   90.00
_cell.angle_beta   90.00
_cell.angle_gamma   90.00
#
_symmetry.space_group_name_H-M   'P 1'
#
loop_
_entity.id
_entity.type
_entity.pdbx_description
1 polymer ?
#
loop_
_entity_poly.entity_id
_entity_poly.type
_entity_poly.pdbx_seq_one_letter_code
_entity_poly.pdbx_strand_id
1 'polypeptide(L)'
;IPVRNGLAAMLGLSEHQVRLVAPFIGGGFGPKIMMFYPEEVLVPWAAIQLGRPVKWIEDRREHFVATTQQRDQVWYLEVAAQADGKMVGLNGPSVLQPKFGVNRALG
;
A
#
# COMPACT_ATOMS: atom_id res chain seq x y z
N ILE A 1 -16.34 -3.87 6.83
CA ILE A 1 -17.67 -3.25 6.56
C ILE A 1 -17.51 -2.02 5.65
N PRO A 2 -16.65 -1.00 5.93
CA PRO A 2 -16.58 0.19 5.06
C PRO A 2 -16.21 -0.12 3.60
N VAL A 3 -15.25 -1.03 3.39
CA VAL A 3 -14.79 -1.42 2.04
C VAL A 3 -15.92 -2.07 1.23
N ARG A 4 -16.67 -2.98 1.82
CA ARG A 4 -17.79 -3.63 1.13
C ARG A 4 -18.84 -2.62 0.70
N ASN A 5 -19.21 -1.71 1.59
CA ASN A 5 -20.26 -0.73 1.32
C ASN A 5 -19.82 0.28 0.25
N GLY A 6 -18.57 0.73 0.32
CA GLY A 6 -17.99 1.60 -0.69
C GLY A 6 -17.92 0.94 -2.08
N LEU A 7 -17.48 -0.31 -2.16
CA LEU A 7 -17.48 -1.07 -3.42
C LEU A 7 -18.88 -1.26 -3.99
N ALA A 8 -19.85 -1.61 -3.15
CA ALA A 8 -21.24 -1.74 -3.58
C ALA A 8 -21.75 -0.44 -4.22
N ALA A 9 -21.54 0.69 -3.56
CA ALA A 9 -21.92 2.00 -4.06
C ALA A 9 -21.22 2.36 -5.39
N MET A 10 -19.91 2.14 -5.50
CA MET A 10 -19.15 2.43 -6.71
C MET A 10 -19.53 1.55 -7.90
N LEU A 11 -19.91 0.32 -7.65
CA LEU A 11 -20.32 -0.64 -8.69
C LEU A 11 -21.82 -0.62 -9.00
N GLY A 12 -22.59 0.20 -8.31
CA GLY A 12 -24.04 0.27 -8.47
C GLY A 12 -24.78 -0.99 -8.00
N LEU A 13 -24.21 -1.68 -7.02
CA LEU A 13 -24.74 -2.91 -6.44
C LEU A 13 -25.34 -2.65 -5.06
N SER A 14 -26.22 -3.54 -4.62
CA SER A 14 -26.66 -3.55 -3.22
C SER A 14 -25.62 -4.25 -2.35
N GLU A 15 -25.52 -3.85 -1.08
CA GLU A 15 -24.49 -4.37 -0.16
C GLU A 15 -24.54 -5.90 0.01
N HIS A 16 -25.71 -6.51 -0.07
CA HIS A 16 -25.85 -7.96 0.03
C HIS A 16 -25.35 -8.73 -1.19
N GLN A 17 -25.16 -8.06 -2.33
CA GLN A 17 -24.57 -8.65 -3.54
C GLN A 17 -23.05 -8.68 -3.52
N VAL A 18 -22.42 -7.95 -2.59
CA VAL A 18 -20.98 -7.87 -2.47
C VAL A 18 -20.49 -8.68 -1.27
N ARG A 19 -19.66 -9.65 -1.53
CA ARG A 19 -18.96 -10.43 -0.51
C ARG A 19 -17.47 -10.13 -0.55
N LEU A 20 -16.92 -9.57 0.52
CA LEU A 20 -15.51 -9.36 0.71
C LEU A 20 -14.94 -10.46 1.61
N VAL A 21 -13.92 -11.14 1.15
CA VAL A 21 -13.24 -12.19 1.90
C VAL A 21 -11.78 -11.78 2.07
N ALA A 22 -11.34 -11.61 3.29
CA ALA A 22 -9.96 -11.32 3.65
C ALA A 22 -9.37 -12.52 4.39
N PRO A 23 -8.66 -13.41 3.70
CA PRO A 23 -8.05 -14.59 4.33
C PRO A 23 -6.86 -14.18 5.20
N PHE A 24 -5.76 -14.90 5.17
CA PHE A 24 -4.55 -14.56 5.92
C PHE A 24 -3.90 -13.28 5.39
N ILE A 25 -3.82 -12.24 6.23
CA ILE A 25 -3.24 -10.94 5.90
C ILE A 25 -2.04 -10.68 6.79
N GLY A 26 -0.91 -10.31 6.18
CA GLY A 26 0.34 -10.00 6.86
C GLY A 26 0.43 -8.59 7.46
N GLY A 27 -0.59 -7.77 7.29
CA GLY A 27 -0.65 -6.41 7.79
C GLY A 27 -1.04 -5.39 6.72
N GLY A 28 -1.49 -4.20 7.14
CA GLY A 28 -1.88 -3.10 6.26
C GLY A 28 -0.84 -1.98 6.16
N PHE A 29 0.03 -1.86 7.16
CA PHE A 29 1.16 -0.92 7.26
C PHE A 29 0.82 0.55 6.93
N GLY A 30 -0.44 0.95 7.16
CA GLY A 30 -0.95 2.27 6.81
C GLY A 30 -1.48 2.37 5.38
N PRO A 31 -0.72 2.06 4.32
CA PRO A 31 -1.21 2.18 2.94
C PRO A 31 -2.47 1.36 2.65
N LYS A 32 -2.61 0.17 3.18
CA LYS A 32 -3.73 -0.74 2.88
C LYS A 32 -4.88 -0.68 3.92
N ILE A 33 -5.01 0.41 4.67
CA ILE A 33 -6.02 0.50 5.75
C ILE A 33 -7.18 1.43 5.42
N MET A 34 -6.92 2.58 4.80
CA MET A 34 -7.87 3.68 4.84
C MET A 34 -8.45 4.11 3.49
N MET A 35 -7.92 3.66 2.39
CA MET A 35 -8.31 4.13 1.06
C MET A 35 -8.61 2.97 0.12
N PHE A 36 -9.54 3.21 -0.80
CA PHE A 36 -9.72 2.33 -1.95
C PHE A 36 -8.65 2.62 -2.98
N TYR A 37 -7.95 1.58 -3.38
CA TYR A 37 -7.07 1.66 -4.53
C TYR A 37 -7.84 1.42 -5.82
N PRO A 38 -7.41 2.00 -6.95
CA PRO A 38 -8.10 1.82 -8.22
C PRO A 38 -8.34 0.35 -8.59
N GLU A 39 -7.40 -0.52 -8.33
CA GLU A 39 -7.49 -1.95 -8.58
C GLU A 39 -8.59 -2.64 -7.78
N GLU A 40 -8.88 -2.18 -6.57
CA GLU A 40 -9.95 -2.76 -5.74
C GLU A 40 -11.35 -2.52 -6.34
N VAL A 41 -11.49 -1.51 -7.18
CA VAL A 41 -12.72 -1.20 -7.90
C VAL A 41 -12.69 -1.74 -9.34
N LEU A 42 -11.56 -1.57 -10.03
CA LEU A 42 -11.42 -1.96 -11.43
C LEU A 42 -11.48 -3.47 -11.64
N VAL A 43 -10.91 -4.25 -10.73
CA VAL A 43 -10.92 -5.72 -10.84
C VAL A 43 -12.34 -6.30 -10.75
N PRO A 44 -13.15 -6.00 -9.74
CA PRO A 44 -14.54 -6.46 -9.71
C PRO A 44 -15.39 -5.85 -10.82
N TRP A 45 -15.18 -4.60 -11.19
CA TRP A 45 -15.85 -4.01 -12.35
C TRP A 45 -15.55 -4.79 -13.64
N ALA A 46 -14.29 -5.09 -13.91
CA ALA A 46 -13.90 -5.89 -15.06
C ALA A 46 -14.49 -7.30 -15.03
N ALA A 47 -14.58 -7.92 -13.86
CA ALA A 47 -15.21 -9.22 -13.70
C ALA A 47 -16.70 -9.19 -14.06
N ILE A 48 -17.40 -8.13 -13.68
CA ILE A 48 -18.81 -7.92 -14.04
C ILE A 48 -18.95 -7.75 -15.57
N GLN A 49 -18.12 -6.91 -16.19
CA GLN A 49 -18.18 -6.66 -17.64
C GLN A 49 -17.85 -7.90 -18.47
N LEU A 50 -16.91 -8.71 -18.02
CA LEU A 50 -16.45 -9.90 -18.73
C LEU A 50 -17.28 -11.14 -18.40
N GLY A 51 -18.10 -11.12 -17.37
CA GLY A 51 -18.87 -12.27 -16.89
C GLY A 51 -17.99 -13.45 -16.43
N ARG A 52 -16.77 -13.19 -15.99
CA ARG A 52 -15.79 -14.21 -15.56
C ARG A 52 -14.89 -13.68 -14.46
N PRO A 53 -14.26 -14.58 -13.66
CA PRO A 53 -13.31 -14.18 -12.64
C PRO A 53 -12.13 -13.40 -13.21
N VAL A 54 -11.75 -12.34 -12.53
CA VAL A 54 -10.55 -11.52 -12.84
C VAL A 54 -9.64 -11.51 -11.63
N LYS A 55 -8.35 -11.65 -11.87
CA LYS A 55 -7.31 -11.60 -10.85
C LYS A 55 -6.29 -10.52 -11.20
N TRP A 56 -5.88 -9.78 -10.20
CA TRP A 56 -4.78 -8.83 -10.29
C TRP A 56 -3.78 -9.11 -9.16
N ILE A 57 -2.51 -8.95 -9.43
CA ILE A 57 -1.42 -9.14 -8.46
C ILE A 57 -0.50 -7.94 -8.60
N GLU A 58 -0.42 -7.16 -7.54
CA GLU A 58 0.52 -6.05 -7.43
C GLU A 58 1.94 -6.58 -7.23
N ASP A 59 2.88 -6.13 -8.04
CA ASP A 59 4.28 -6.40 -7.80
C ASP A 59 4.90 -5.37 -6.83
N ARG A 60 6.15 -5.61 -6.42
CA ARG A 60 6.83 -4.74 -5.48
C ARG A 60 7.10 -3.33 -6.05
N ARG A 61 7.35 -3.23 -7.33
CA ARG A 61 7.63 -1.97 -8.00
C ARG A 61 6.36 -1.13 -8.13
N GLU A 62 5.27 -1.74 -8.53
CA GLU A 62 3.94 -1.11 -8.58
C GLU A 62 3.55 -0.61 -7.20
N HIS A 63 3.75 -1.42 -6.16
CA HIS A 63 3.47 -1.04 -4.79
C HIS A 63 4.19 0.25 -4.37
N PHE A 64 5.48 0.39 -4.68
CA PHE A 64 6.24 1.59 -4.33
C PHE A 64 5.80 2.84 -5.09
N VAL A 65 5.23 2.70 -6.28
CA VAL A 65 4.84 3.83 -7.13
C VAL A 65 3.38 4.22 -6.93
N ALA A 66 2.49 3.26 -6.75
CA ALA A 66 1.04 3.47 -6.79
C ALA A 66 0.39 3.67 -5.41
N THR A 67 1.05 3.25 -4.32
CA THR A 67 0.47 3.39 -2.99
C THR A 67 0.63 4.80 -2.42
N THR A 68 -0.28 5.18 -1.54
CA THR A 68 -0.17 6.42 -0.77
C THR A 68 1.14 6.47 0.02
N GLN A 69 1.84 7.57 -0.11
CA GLN A 69 3.06 7.83 0.66
C GLN A 69 2.84 9.04 1.56
N GLN A 70 3.41 8.99 2.74
CA GLN A 70 3.39 10.08 3.70
C GLN A 70 4.76 10.24 4.33
N ARG A 71 5.08 11.47 4.70
CA ARG A 71 6.22 11.82 5.53
C ARG A 71 7.54 11.42 4.90
N ASP A 72 7.94 12.16 3.88
CA ASP A 72 9.28 12.07 3.33
C ASP A 72 10.30 12.13 4.47
N GLN A 73 11.21 11.15 4.52
CA GLN A 73 12.19 11.01 5.58
C GLN A 73 13.55 10.70 4.97
N VAL A 74 14.57 11.34 5.50
CA VAL A 74 15.95 10.99 5.21
C VAL A 74 16.56 10.36 6.47
N TRP A 75 17.06 9.16 6.33
CA TRP A 75 17.62 8.39 7.43
C TRP A 75 19.12 8.25 7.26
N TYR A 76 19.87 8.61 8.29
CA TYR A 76 21.29 8.34 8.36
C TYR A 76 21.50 7.16 9.32
N LEU A 77 21.88 6.03 8.77
CA LEU A 77 22.05 4.78 9.50
C LEU A 77 23.49 4.31 9.41
N GLU A 78 24.06 3.93 10.55
CA GLU A 78 25.33 3.24 10.63
C GLU A 78 25.08 1.82 11.13
N VAL A 79 25.55 0.86 10.39
CA VAL A 79 25.44 -0.56 10.74
C VAL A 79 26.83 -1.12 11.00
N ALA A 80 27.04 -1.62 12.19
CA ALA A 80 28.25 -2.38 12.52
C ALA A 80 27.98 -3.87 12.28
N ALA A 81 28.80 -4.50 11.45
CA ALA A 81 28.71 -5.92 11.15
C ALA A 81 30.08 -6.60 11.27
N GLN A 82 30.08 -7.86 11.65
CA GLN A 82 31.26 -8.72 11.62
C GLN A 82 31.53 -9.20 10.18
N ALA A 83 32.73 -9.73 9.96
CA ALA A 83 33.13 -10.22 8.64
C ALA A 83 32.23 -11.38 8.10
N ASP A 84 31.58 -12.10 9.00
CA ASP A 84 30.61 -13.14 8.66
C ASP A 84 29.19 -12.61 8.32
N GLY A 85 29.02 -11.27 8.34
CA GLY A 85 27.74 -10.62 8.07
C GLY A 85 26.82 -10.49 9.29
N LYS A 86 27.21 -10.94 10.45
CA LYS A 86 26.41 -10.79 11.67
C LYS A 86 26.38 -9.33 12.11
N MET A 87 25.18 -8.76 12.19
CA MET A 87 24.98 -7.41 12.70
C MET A 87 25.23 -7.37 14.20
N VAL A 88 26.11 -6.47 14.65
CA VAL A 88 26.49 -6.31 16.07
C VAL A 88 26.07 -4.97 16.65
N GLY A 89 25.68 -4.02 15.81
CA GLY A 89 25.20 -2.73 16.27
C GLY A 89 24.48 -1.96 15.16
N LEU A 90 23.56 -1.12 15.59
CA LEU A 90 22.86 -0.16 14.75
C LEU A 90 22.92 1.18 15.46
N ASN A 91 23.54 2.16 14.83
CA ASN A 91 23.50 3.54 15.26
C ASN A 91 22.59 4.32 14.32
N GLY A 92 21.63 4.98 14.84
CA GLY A 92 20.67 5.76 14.06
C GLY A 92 19.70 6.47 14.96
N PRO A 93 18.78 7.20 14.46
CA PRO A 93 18.89 8.14 13.35
C PRO A 93 18.72 9.57 13.79
N SER A 94 19.28 10.47 13.07
CA SER A 94 18.68 11.79 12.95
C SER A 94 17.62 11.69 11.85
N VAL A 95 16.35 11.56 12.23
CA VAL A 95 15.26 11.65 11.27
C VAL A 95 15.02 13.13 10.98
N LEU A 96 15.44 13.58 9.82
CA LEU A 96 15.02 14.87 9.30
C LEU A 96 13.68 14.68 8.61
N GLN A 97 12.61 15.12 9.26
CA GLN A 97 11.34 15.33 8.55
C GLN A 97 11.47 16.65 7.78
N PRO A 98 11.43 16.63 6.44
CA PRO A 98 11.24 17.86 5.69
C PRO A 98 9.90 18.46 6.13
N LYS A 99 9.93 19.71 6.56
CA LYS A 99 8.69 20.46 6.84
C LYS A 99 7.83 20.40 5.59
N PHE A 100 6.56 20.12 5.75
CA PHE A 100 5.54 20.10 4.71
C PHE A 100 5.79 21.17 3.65
N GLY A 101 5.92 20.78 2.39
CA GLY A 101 5.70 21.65 1.27
C GLY A 101 6.91 22.10 0.46
N VAL A 102 7.98 21.32 0.28
CA VAL A 102 8.90 21.58 -0.84
C VAL A 102 9.31 20.25 -1.49
N ASN A 103 8.66 19.92 -2.59
CA ASN A 103 9.28 19.09 -3.62
C ASN A 103 10.51 19.83 -4.13
N ARG A 104 11.66 19.63 -3.54
CA ARG A 104 12.93 19.89 -4.21
C ARG A 104 13.22 18.69 -5.09
N ALA A 105 12.83 18.82 -6.34
CA ALA A 105 13.47 18.04 -7.38
C ALA A 105 14.98 18.29 -7.22
N LEU A 106 15.70 17.25 -6.87
CA LEU A 106 17.16 17.25 -6.93
C LEU A 106 17.52 17.32 -8.40
N GLY A 107 18.01 18.48 -8.85
CA GLY A 107 18.72 18.67 -10.11
C GLY A 107 20.10 18.06 -10.03
#